data_7782129d9ac56892390709104ed5d018
#
_entry.id   7782129d9ac56892390709104ed5d018
#
_cell.length_a   1.000
_cell.length_b   1.000
_cell.length_c   1.000
_cell.angle_alpha   90.00
_cell.angle_beta   90.00
_cell.angle_gamma   90.00
#
_symmetry.space_group_name_H-M   'P 1'
#
loop_
_entity.id
_entity.type
_entity.pdbx_description
1 polymer ?
#
loop_
_entity_poly.entity_id
_entity_poly.type
_entity_poly.pdbx_seq_one_letter_code
_entity_poly.pdbx_strand_id
1 'polypeptide(L)'
;MLTNHLGIKVRDIEKVQKFYCENLEFEFEHKYEDEDKILVFLKNQNSVIELIYSKNKEYNSVINGIIDHVAFTVTNIQEYIDKLKRKSVKFITNEVTEVDGKIIIFFEGAEGEKIELVQYK
;
A
#
# COMPACT_ATOMS: atom_id res chain seq x y z
N MET A 1 -9.32 3.75 13.90
CA MET A 1 -8.57 3.53 12.64
C MET A 1 -7.24 2.88 12.96
N LEU A 2 -6.92 1.76 12.33
CA LEU A 2 -5.69 1.04 12.56
C LEU A 2 -4.77 1.15 11.34
N THR A 3 -3.45 1.17 11.59
CA THR A 3 -2.49 1.08 10.51
C THR A 3 -2.62 -0.29 9.84
N ASN A 4 -2.75 -0.32 8.52
CA ASN A 4 -2.85 -1.57 7.76
C ASN A 4 -1.48 -2.04 7.28
N HIS A 5 -0.78 -1.19 6.54
CA HIS A 5 0.54 -1.53 6.02
C HIS A 5 1.32 -0.30 5.58
N LEU A 6 2.61 -0.51 5.36
CA LEU A 6 3.50 0.47 4.76
C LEU A 6 3.94 -0.07 3.41
N GLY A 7 3.75 0.70 2.36
CA GLY A 7 4.11 0.28 1.00
C GLY A 7 5.50 0.76 0.61
N ILE A 8 6.31 -0.14 0.06
CA ILE A 8 7.68 0.15 -0.35
C ILE A 8 7.85 -0.27 -1.81
N LYS A 9 8.33 0.64 -2.66
CA LYS A 9 8.63 0.34 -4.05
C LYS A 9 9.96 -0.39 -4.16
N VAL A 10 9.98 -1.49 -4.89
CA VAL A 10 11.18 -2.32 -5.02
C VAL A 10 11.44 -2.67 -6.49
N ARG A 11 12.72 -2.91 -6.83
CA ARG A 11 13.10 -3.40 -8.16
C ARG A 11 13.35 -4.89 -8.18
N ASP A 12 13.78 -5.45 -7.06
CA ASP A 12 14.09 -6.87 -6.93
C ASP A 12 13.34 -7.37 -5.70
N ILE A 13 12.14 -7.87 -5.94
CA ILE A 13 11.22 -8.24 -4.87
C ILE A 13 11.75 -9.42 -4.03
N GLU A 14 12.43 -10.37 -4.67
CA GLU A 14 12.99 -11.52 -3.96
C GLU A 14 14.12 -11.11 -3.04
N LYS A 15 14.98 -10.22 -3.51
CA LYS A 15 16.10 -9.70 -2.71
C LYS A 15 15.60 -8.95 -1.49
N VAL A 16 14.58 -8.10 -1.67
CA VAL A 16 14.04 -7.29 -0.56
C VAL A 16 13.30 -8.18 0.43
N GLN A 17 12.48 -9.12 -0.07
CA GLN A 17 11.79 -10.09 0.78
C GLN A 17 12.79 -10.86 1.65
N LYS A 18 13.84 -11.37 1.03
CA LYS A 18 14.88 -12.12 1.74
C LYS A 18 15.54 -11.27 2.83
N PHE A 19 15.83 -10.01 2.52
CA PHE A 19 16.45 -9.09 3.49
C PHE A 19 15.57 -8.93 4.75
N TYR A 20 14.28 -8.63 4.55
CA TYR A 20 13.37 -8.43 5.67
C TYR A 20 13.13 -9.71 6.47
N CYS A 21 13.02 -10.84 5.79
CA CYS A 21 12.78 -12.12 6.46
C CYS A 21 13.99 -12.60 7.24
N GLU A 22 15.19 -12.42 6.70
CA GLU A 22 16.41 -12.91 7.35
C GLU A 22 16.94 -11.98 8.44
N ASN A 23 16.71 -10.66 8.28
CA ASN A 23 17.34 -9.67 9.16
C ASN A 23 16.38 -9.00 10.14
N LEU A 24 15.09 -8.92 9.80
CA LEU A 24 14.11 -8.15 10.56
C LEU A 24 12.94 -8.99 11.06
N GLU A 25 13.07 -10.31 10.99
CA GLU A 25 12.10 -11.27 11.51
C GLU A 25 10.71 -11.19 10.90
N PHE A 26 10.63 -10.72 9.64
CA PHE A 26 9.38 -10.76 8.90
C PHE A 26 9.14 -12.14 8.32
N GLU A 27 7.87 -12.47 8.10
CA GLU A 27 7.45 -13.71 7.47
C GLU A 27 6.60 -13.37 6.25
N PHE A 28 6.67 -14.20 5.22
CA PHE A 28 5.82 -14.06 4.05
C PHE A 28 4.37 -14.30 4.45
N GLU A 29 3.48 -13.38 4.09
CA GLU A 29 2.05 -13.50 4.35
C GLU A 29 1.30 -13.96 3.10
N HIS A 30 1.35 -13.16 2.03
CA HIS A 30 0.75 -13.55 0.75
C HIS A 30 1.27 -12.69 -0.40
N LYS A 31 0.92 -13.10 -1.60
CA LYS A 31 1.31 -12.46 -2.83
C LYS A 31 0.07 -12.20 -3.68
N TYR A 32 0.03 -11.03 -4.30
CA TYR A 32 -0.95 -10.68 -5.32
C TYR A 32 -0.22 -10.30 -6.59
N GLU A 33 -0.73 -10.73 -7.74
CA GLU A 33 -0.12 -10.40 -9.02
C GLU A 33 -1.19 -10.18 -10.07
N ASP A 34 -1.01 -9.13 -10.88
CA ASP A 34 -1.84 -8.88 -12.05
C ASP A 34 -0.94 -8.49 -13.22
N GLU A 35 -1.53 -7.92 -14.29
CA GLU A 35 -0.76 -7.56 -15.49
C GLU A 35 0.25 -6.43 -15.24
N ASP A 36 0.00 -5.60 -14.24
CA ASP A 36 0.77 -4.38 -14.01
C ASP A 36 1.77 -4.49 -12.88
N LYS A 37 1.51 -5.34 -11.89
CA LYS A 37 2.31 -5.33 -10.66
C LYS A 37 2.32 -6.67 -9.94
N ILE A 38 3.30 -6.80 -9.05
CA ILE A 38 3.38 -7.87 -8.07
C ILE A 38 3.44 -7.20 -6.69
N LEU A 39 2.57 -7.65 -5.79
CA LEU A 39 2.56 -7.20 -4.41
C LEU A 39 2.92 -8.38 -3.52
N VAL A 40 3.89 -8.20 -2.64
CA VAL A 40 4.25 -9.21 -1.64
C VAL A 40 4.03 -8.60 -0.27
N PHE A 41 3.24 -9.27 0.55
CA PHE A 41 2.97 -8.82 1.91
C PHE A 41 3.80 -9.63 2.89
N LEU A 42 4.55 -8.91 3.72
CA LEU A 42 5.39 -9.46 4.78
C LEU A 42 4.84 -9.01 6.12
N LYS A 43 4.87 -9.89 7.10
CA LYS A 43 4.27 -9.64 8.40
C LYS A 43 5.27 -9.88 9.52
N ASN A 44 5.23 -9.02 10.53
CA ASN A 44 6.00 -9.15 11.76
C ASN A 44 5.14 -8.65 12.91
N GLN A 45 4.64 -9.56 13.76
CA GLN A 45 3.73 -9.25 14.86
C GLN A 45 2.56 -8.38 14.38
N ASN A 46 2.57 -7.08 14.68
CA ASN A 46 1.50 -6.15 14.32
C ASN A 46 1.82 -5.28 13.11
N SER A 47 2.95 -5.53 12.48
CA SER A 47 3.41 -4.71 11.35
C SER A 47 3.29 -5.48 10.04
N VAL A 48 2.79 -4.81 9.00
CA VAL A 48 2.72 -5.37 7.66
C VAL A 48 3.42 -4.43 6.70
N ILE A 49 4.28 -4.99 5.86
CA ILE A 49 4.97 -4.27 4.80
C ILE A 49 4.50 -4.84 3.47
N GLU A 50 4.13 -3.95 2.56
CA GLU A 50 3.76 -4.33 1.20
C GLU A 50 4.92 -3.97 0.27
N LEU A 51 5.52 -4.97 -0.36
CA LEU A 51 6.55 -4.76 -1.37
C LEU A 51 5.85 -4.62 -2.72
N ILE A 52 6.11 -3.51 -3.41
CA ILE A 52 5.43 -3.17 -4.65
C ILE A 52 6.41 -3.22 -5.80
N TYR A 53 6.22 -4.17 -6.71
CA TYR A 53 7.03 -4.28 -7.91
C TYR A 53 6.16 -3.93 -9.12
N SER A 54 6.54 -2.90 -9.86
CA SER A 54 5.87 -2.53 -11.10
C SER A 54 6.47 -3.33 -12.26
N LYS A 55 5.60 -3.91 -13.10
CA LYS A 55 6.06 -4.59 -14.31
C LYS A 55 6.48 -3.60 -15.40
N ASN A 56 6.19 -2.31 -15.21
CA ASN A 56 6.70 -1.24 -16.06
C ASN A 56 8.13 -0.93 -15.65
N LYS A 57 9.08 -1.37 -16.44
CA LYS A 57 10.52 -1.26 -16.12
C LYS A 57 11.04 0.16 -16.06
N GLU A 58 10.45 1.08 -16.81
CA GLU A 58 10.83 2.50 -16.74
C GLU A 58 10.53 3.06 -15.36
N TYR A 59 9.37 2.71 -14.82
CA TYR A 59 8.99 3.12 -13.48
C TYR A 59 9.97 2.60 -12.43
N ASN A 60 10.35 1.33 -12.53
CA ASN A 60 11.26 0.70 -11.58
C ASN A 60 12.69 1.25 -11.66
N SER A 61 13.10 1.78 -12.81
CA SER A 61 14.46 2.29 -12.97
C SER A 61 14.69 3.61 -12.23
N VAL A 62 13.62 4.33 -11.94
CA VAL A 62 13.69 5.67 -11.35
C VAL A 62 13.56 5.65 -9.83
N ILE A 63 12.73 4.76 -9.29
CA ILE A 63 12.37 4.75 -7.87
C ILE A 63 12.49 3.34 -7.31
N ASN A 64 13.32 3.17 -6.27
CA ASN A 64 13.43 1.89 -5.58
C ASN A 64 13.73 2.13 -4.09
N GLY A 65 13.18 1.28 -3.23
CA GLY A 65 13.36 1.37 -1.79
C GLY A 65 12.66 2.54 -1.14
N ILE A 66 11.85 3.29 -1.91
CA ILE A 66 11.13 4.45 -1.40
C ILE A 66 9.81 4.00 -0.78
N ILE A 67 9.49 4.56 0.37
CA ILE A 67 8.19 4.37 0.98
C ILE A 67 7.16 5.05 0.08
N ASP A 68 6.23 4.25 -0.46
CA ASP A 68 5.23 4.74 -1.41
C ASP A 68 4.01 5.35 -0.69
N HIS A 69 3.51 4.67 0.32
CA HIS A 69 2.30 5.10 1.01
C HIS A 69 2.19 4.45 2.38
N VAL A 70 1.30 5.03 3.20
CA VAL A 70 0.85 4.41 4.44
C VAL A 70 -0.64 4.12 4.29
N ALA A 71 -1.09 2.95 4.73
CA ALA A 71 -2.48 2.53 4.62
C ALA A 71 -3.12 2.36 5.99
N PHE A 72 -4.37 2.79 6.11
CA PHE A 72 -5.17 2.64 7.31
C PHE A 72 -6.43 1.83 7.03
N THR A 73 -6.77 0.94 7.96
CA THR A 73 -7.98 0.14 7.87
C THR A 73 -9.15 0.93 8.44
N VAL A 74 -10.26 0.94 7.72
CA VAL A 74 -11.52 1.54 8.17
C VAL A 74 -12.66 0.52 8.01
N THR A 75 -13.70 0.68 8.80
CA THR A 75 -14.87 -0.20 8.73
C THR A 75 -15.90 0.28 7.71
N ASN A 76 -15.95 1.59 7.46
CA ASN A 76 -16.88 2.17 6.48
C ASN A 76 -16.14 3.23 5.69
N ILE A 77 -15.61 2.83 4.54
CA ILE A 77 -14.77 3.69 3.73
C ILE A 77 -15.55 4.90 3.17
N GLN A 78 -16.82 4.70 2.81
CA GLN A 78 -17.62 5.78 2.24
C GLN A 78 -17.82 6.91 3.25
N GLU A 79 -18.04 6.57 4.50
CA GLU A 79 -18.19 7.56 5.57
C GLU A 79 -16.93 8.42 5.72
N TYR A 80 -15.75 7.78 5.66
CA TYR A 80 -14.48 8.52 5.71
C TYR A 80 -14.25 9.38 4.49
N ILE A 81 -14.61 8.87 3.31
CA ILE A 81 -14.50 9.66 2.08
C ILE A 81 -15.33 10.93 2.18
N ASP A 82 -16.59 10.80 2.61
CA ASP A 82 -17.48 11.94 2.74
C ASP A 82 -16.95 12.97 3.75
N LYS A 83 -16.44 12.48 4.87
CA LYS A 83 -15.85 13.32 5.91
C LYS A 83 -14.62 14.08 5.39
N LEU A 84 -13.73 13.40 4.69
CA LEU A 84 -12.51 13.99 4.15
C LEU A 84 -12.84 15.01 3.05
N LYS A 85 -13.83 14.74 2.22
CA LYS A 85 -14.27 15.69 1.19
C LYS A 85 -14.84 16.96 1.81
N ARG A 86 -15.60 16.82 2.90
CA ARG A 86 -16.13 17.99 3.61
C ARG A 86 -15.01 18.87 4.20
N LYS A 87 -13.86 18.27 4.46
CA LYS A 87 -12.67 18.99 4.99
C LYS A 87 -11.73 19.44 3.89
N SER A 88 -12.15 19.34 2.64
CA SER A 88 -11.39 19.78 1.47
C SER A 88 -10.07 19.02 1.28
N VAL A 89 -10.01 17.77 1.72
CA VAL A 89 -8.85 16.91 1.49
C VAL A 89 -8.78 16.55 0.00
N LYS A 90 -7.57 16.60 -0.56
CA LYS A 90 -7.36 16.32 -1.96
C LYS A 90 -7.21 14.82 -2.18
N PHE A 91 -8.05 14.25 -3.05
CA PHE A 91 -7.98 12.83 -3.39
C PHE A 91 -7.09 12.63 -4.61
N ILE A 92 -6.30 11.55 -4.58
CA ILE A 92 -5.45 11.13 -5.69
C ILE A 92 -6.29 10.35 -6.68
N THR A 93 -7.18 9.46 -6.16
CA THR A 93 -8.13 8.73 -6.99
C THR A 93 -9.53 9.23 -6.66
N ASN A 94 -10.38 9.36 -7.69
CA ASN A 94 -11.72 9.94 -7.50
C ASN A 94 -12.73 8.94 -6.96
N GLU A 95 -12.50 7.67 -7.21
CA GLU A 95 -13.44 6.61 -6.85
C GLU A 95 -12.71 5.46 -6.17
N VAL A 96 -13.45 4.68 -5.39
CA VAL A 96 -12.91 3.47 -4.78
C VAL A 96 -12.63 2.43 -5.88
N THR A 97 -11.62 1.58 -5.62
CA THR A 97 -11.33 0.44 -6.48
C THR A 97 -11.25 -0.82 -5.62
N GLU A 98 -11.46 -1.96 -6.26
CA GLU A 98 -11.30 -3.24 -5.60
C GLU A 98 -9.97 -3.87 -6.00
N VAL A 99 -9.18 -4.24 -5.02
CA VAL A 99 -7.89 -4.90 -5.23
C VAL A 99 -7.69 -5.93 -4.13
N ASP A 100 -7.40 -7.16 -4.51
CA ASP A 100 -6.98 -8.20 -3.56
C ASP A 100 -7.96 -8.37 -2.39
N GLY A 101 -9.28 -8.40 -2.69
CA GLY A 101 -10.32 -8.58 -1.69
C GLY A 101 -10.60 -7.37 -0.81
N LYS A 102 -10.12 -6.20 -1.21
CA LYS A 102 -10.27 -4.95 -0.46
C LYS A 102 -10.90 -3.89 -1.33
N ILE A 103 -11.53 -2.93 -0.70
CA ILE A 103 -11.99 -1.68 -1.33
C ILE A 103 -11.02 -0.60 -0.85
N ILE A 104 -10.42 0.13 -1.78
CA ILE A 104 -9.38 1.10 -1.45
C ILE A 104 -9.60 2.44 -2.13
N ILE A 105 -9.02 3.50 -1.56
CA ILE A 105 -8.95 4.83 -2.15
C ILE A 105 -7.69 5.52 -1.65
N PHE A 106 -7.13 6.42 -2.46
CA PHE A 106 -5.94 7.18 -2.10
C PHE A 106 -6.22 8.67 -2.03
N PHE A 107 -5.60 9.33 -1.05
CA PHE A 107 -5.67 10.78 -0.92
C PHE A 107 -4.32 11.33 -0.43
N GLU A 108 -4.18 12.67 -0.49
CA GLU A 108 -2.94 13.31 -0.06
C GLU A 108 -3.04 13.80 1.38
N GLY A 109 -1.98 13.58 2.14
CA GLY A 109 -1.85 14.16 3.46
C GLY A 109 -1.41 15.62 3.41
N ALA A 110 -1.08 16.17 4.57
CA ALA A 110 -0.80 17.60 4.74
C ALA A 110 0.36 18.12 3.88
N GLU A 111 1.34 17.27 3.58
CA GLU A 111 2.52 17.64 2.80
C GLU A 111 2.56 16.89 1.45
N GLY A 112 1.44 16.33 1.03
CA GLY A 112 1.36 15.61 -0.24
C GLY A 112 1.72 14.13 -0.14
N GLU A 113 1.95 13.61 1.06
CA GLU A 113 2.23 12.18 1.23
C GLU A 113 1.01 11.35 0.83
N LYS A 114 1.25 10.20 0.21
CA LYS A 114 0.20 9.32 -0.28
C LYS A 114 -0.37 8.47 0.85
N ILE A 115 -1.67 8.55 1.06
CA ILE A 115 -2.37 7.82 2.12
C ILE A 115 -3.46 6.96 1.49
N GLU A 116 -3.58 5.73 1.96
CA GLU A 116 -4.58 4.77 1.49
C GLU A 116 -5.58 4.45 2.60
N LEU A 117 -6.86 4.41 2.27
CA LEU A 117 -7.87 3.81 3.13
C LEU A 117 -8.20 2.43 2.58
N VAL A 118 -8.32 1.46 3.47
CA VAL A 118 -8.58 0.06 3.14
C VAL A 118 -9.79 -0.42 3.92
N GLN A 119 -10.78 -0.96 3.21
CA GLN A 119 -11.90 -1.66 3.81
C GLN A 119 -11.92 -3.09 3.27
N TYR A 120 -11.89 -4.07 4.14
CA TYR A 120 -12.01 -5.46 3.72
C TYR A 120 -13.45 -5.78 3.34
N LYS A 121 -13.60 -6.58 2.31
CA LYS A 121 -14.92 -7.00 1.83
C LYS A 121 -15.50 -8.10 2.71
#